data_c50ccdeccc15b3bbf25076881fc0e654
#
_entry.id   c50ccdeccc15b3bbf25076881fc0e654
#
_cell.length_a   1.000
_cell.length_b   1.000
_cell.length_c   1.000
_cell.angle_alpha   90.00
_cell.angle_beta   90.00
_cell.angle_gamma   90.00
#
_symmetry.space_group_name_H-M   'P 1'
#
loop_
_entity.id
_entity.type
_entity.pdbx_description
1 polymer ?
#
loop_
_entity_poly.entity_id
_entity_poly.type
_entity_poly.pdbx_seq_one_letter_code
_entity_poly.pdbx_strand_id
1 'polypeptide(L)'
;MHRQSALNPRTVLSVQQMRRISALGIAFITVALAGLFATSSPASSADVVVAVRADQELGPVRTHLATQFIWPGVLDRSAGSRARLSALAPPIIRINVTTDGYPGLPLVMPAGLAQGDWDFSNLDSMVGDAHDAGARVLITIPYAPHWMWDCGTATLRDTTFAEFAAYAARLVAYYNAGSFSAEDGRQILNPIGTTHRVTYWELWNEPDQRSSACPPSAGLTPEDYVRMWNASADAMLAVDPAIKLVGPTTGAPVTGRSPDYLPALLAGARHRPDVVSFHAYGGWQNAQTDRFIFDGDGMCCGLAGIDRGLAEVRAIAGDTPVWITELNVNSAWDGDDPAARPWTAYGAAWGASAFARFARAGVDTVYQFQFAHPTLRQFSMLDAAGVPMLPYWRDYYLARYFPPGSVLLSATSSLDEIETLAARPPGSANVRVLVINRRVESDTAVGGPGAPATVQVTVSNLAPAMGVTLRLVDATTPLENGPTLASLPGGDAASVSLPGYGFALLEFVVGP
;
A
#
# COMPACT_ATOMS: atom_id res chain seq x y z
N MET A 1 -21.56 46.30 30.53
CA MET A 1 -23.00 46.31 30.20
C MET A 1 -23.29 44.95 29.55
N HIS A 2 -23.71 44.03 30.38
CA HIS A 2 -25.05 43.41 30.52
C HIS A 2 -25.69 42.97 29.19
N ARG A 3 -25.92 41.69 28.88
CA ARG A 3 -26.87 40.83 29.62
C ARG A 3 -26.58 39.34 29.40
N GLN A 4 -26.64 38.59 30.48
CA GLN A 4 -26.93 37.16 30.59
C GLN A 4 -28.42 36.90 30.32
N SER A 5 -28.74 35.73 29.79
CA SER A 5 -29.94 34.96 30.10
C SER A 5 -29.69 33.53 29.59
N ALA A 6 -29.53 32.61 30.41
CA ALA A 6 -30.36 31.89 31.37
C ALA A 6 -30.84 30.55 30.81
N LEU A 7 -30.34 29.52 31.43
CA LEU A 7 -30.69 28.11 31.40
C LEU A 7 -32.18 27.84 31.67
N ASN A 8 -32.71 26.79 31.09
CA ASN A 8 -33.70 25.98 31.84
C ASN A 8 -33.60 24.48 31.45
N PRO A 9 -33.73 23.59 32.42
CA PRO A 9 -33.44 22.18 32.29
C PRO A 9 -34.67 21.27 32.40
N ARG A 10 -34.45 19.97 32.17
CA ARG A 10 -35.17 18.77 32.59
C ARG A 10 -36.38 18.30 31.79
N THR A 11 -36.25 17.09 31.24
CA THR A 11 -37.14 16.01 31.72
C THR A 11 -36.47 14.66 31.56
N VAL A 12 -36.17 14.06 32.68
CA VAL A 12 -35.81 12.64 32.86
C VAL A 12 -37.13 11.88 32.89
N LEU A 13 -37.28 10.82 32.14
CA LEU A 13 -38.31 9.82 32.35
C LEU A 13 -37.67 8.44 32.50
N SER A 14 -38.00 7.87 33.65
CA SER A 14 -37.51 6.65 34.26
C SER A 14 -38.01 5.38 33.58
N VAL A 15 -37.12 4.39 33.63
CA VAL A 15 -37.41 2.96 33.48
C VAL A 15 -38.37 2.52 34.61
N GLN A 16 -39.53 1.96 34.29
CA GLN A 16 -40.11 0.78 34.91
C GLN A 16 -41.53 0.46 34.38
N GLN A 17 -41.77 -0.83 34.32
CA GLN A 17 -43.07 -1.52 34.16
C GLN A 17 -43.50 -1.82 32.69
N MET A 18 -43.31 -3.09 32.25
CA MET A 18 -44.44 -4.03 32.34
C MET A 18 -43.96 -5.49 32.22
N ARG A 19 -44.23 -6.23 33.26
CA ARG A 19 -44.22 -7.70 33.30
C ARG A 19 -45.61 -8.23 33.02
N ARG A 20 -45.62 -9.44 32.43
CA ARG A 20 -46.68 -10.48 32.43
C ARG A 20 -47.77 -10.35 31.37
N ILE A 21 -47.78 -11.37 30.49
CA ILE A 21 -48.88 -12.33 30.43
C ILE A 21 -48.35 -13.60 29.76
N SER A 22 -48.46 -14.72 30.46
CA SER A 22 -48.27 -16.09 29.99
C SER A 22 -49.61 -16.60 29.45
N ALA A 23 -49.58 -17.34 28.33
CA ALA A 23 -50.61 -18.33 28.05
C ALA A 23 -50.10 -19.45 27.19
N LEU A 24 -50.27 -20.65 27.64
CA LEU A 24 -50.02 -21.94 27.04
C LEU A 24 -50.72 -22.13 25.68
N GLY A 25 -50.09 -22.84 24.76
CA GLY A 25 -50.70 -23.45 23.58
C GLY A 25 -49.93 -24.68 23.16
N ILE A 26 -50.53 -25.82 23.35
CA ILE A 26 -50.04 -27.19 23.22
C ILE A 26 -49.73 -27.53 21.76
N ALA A 27 -48.66 -28.34 21.57
CA ALA A 27 -48.13 -28.87 20.36
C ALA A 27 -49.05 -29.80 19.58
N PHE A 28 -48.97 -29.78 18.28
CA PHE A 28 -49.19 -30.93 17.42
C PHE A 28 -47.93 -31.16 16.54
N ILE A 29 -47.26 -32.27 16.81
CA ILE A 29 -46.17 -32.78 15.96
C ILE A 29 -46.80 -33.50 14.81
N THR A 30 -46.71 -32.92 13.61
CA THR A 30 -46.99 -33.65 12.35
C THR A 30 -45.66 -33.93 11.71
N VAL A 31 -45.18 -35.17 11.76
CA VAL A 31 -44.03 -35.65 11.01
C VAL A 31 -44.47 -35.83 9.55
N ALA A 32 -44.13 -34.87 8.73
CA ALA A 32 -44.19 -35.05 7.25
C ALA A 32 -42.82 -35.49 6.78
N LEU A 33 -42.72 -36.76 6.35
CA LEU A 33 -41.64 -37.27 5.51
C LEU A 33 -41.73 -36.54 4.15
N ALA A 34 -41.00 -35.44 3.98
CA ALA A 34 -40.74 -34.87 2.68
C ALA A 34 -39.49 -35.52 2.10
N GLY A 35 -39.71 -36.35 1.06
CA GLY A 35 -38.64 -36.95 0.29
C GLY A 35 -37.73 -35.87 -0.26
N LEU A 36 -36.42 -35.98 0.02
CA LEU A 36 -35.38 -35.22 -0.65
C LEU A 36 -35.34 -35.56 -2.13
N PHE A 37 -36.12 -34.89 -2.95
CA PHE A 37 -35.74 -34.69 -4.33
C PHE A 37 -34.69 -33.56 -4.31
N ALA A 38 -33.42 -33.95 -4.40
CA ALA A 38 -32.36 -33.02 -4.76
C ALA A 38 -32.65 -32.53 -6.18
N THR A 39 -33.39 -31.43 -6.28
CA THR A 39 -33.41 -30.69 -7.54
C THR A 39 -32.00 -30.14 -7.71
N SER A 40 -31.23 -30.76 -8.60
CA SER A 40 -30.04 -30.13 -9.15
C SER A 40 -30.50 -28.83 -9.79
N SER A 41 -30.28 -27.69 -9.08
CA SER A 41 -30.40 -26.39 -9.72
C SER A 41 -29.53 -26.42 -10.97
N PRO A 42 -30.06 -26.00 -12.14
CA PRO A 42 -29.23 -25.88 -13.32
C PRO A 42 -28.03 -25.02 -12.91
N ALA A 43 -26.83 -25.51 -13.20
CA ALA A 43 -25.61 -24.70 -13.00
C ALA A 43 -25.85 -23.37 -13.74
N SER A 44 -25.86 -22.27 -12.99
CA SER A 44 -25.90 -20.95 -13.60
C SER A 44 -24.79 -20.91 -14.63
N SER A 45 -25.13 -20.64 -15.88
CA SER A 45 -24.11 -20.44 -16.91
C SER A 45 -23.15 -19.37 -16.42
N ALA A 46 -21.84 -19.62 -16.46
CA ALA A 46 -20.86 -18.64 -16.07
C ALA A 46 -21.02 -17.40 -16.98
N ASP A 47 -21.12 -16.24 -16.35
CA ASP A 47 -21.27 -14.98 -17.07
C ASP A 47 -19.95 -14.55 -17.73
N VAL A 48 -18.81 -15.01 -17.18
CA VAL A 48 -17.47 -14.64 -17.60
C VAL A 48 -16.56 -15.86 -17.65
N VAL A 49 -15.71 -15.91 -18.68
CA VAL A 49 -14.69 -16.95 -18.85
C VAL A 49 -13.30 -16.34 -18.66
N VAL A 50 -12.52 -16.93 -17.77
CA VAL A 50 -11.09 -16.71 -17.64
C VAL A 50 -10.35 -17.90 -18.21
N ALA A 51 -9.50 -17.66 -19.21
CA ALA A 51 -8.70 -18.69 -19.87
C ALA A 51 -7.22 -18.50 -19.57
N VAL A 52 -6.58 -19.53 -19.00
CA VAL A 52 -5.15 -19.57 -18.68
C VAL A 52 -4.45 -20.60 -19.56
N ARG A 53 -3.28 -20.26 -20.06
CA ARG A 53 -2.42 -21.14 -20.85
C ARG A 53 -1.16 -21.48 -20.06
N ALA A 54 -1.11 -22.67 -19.48
CA ALA A 54 -0.01 -23.11 -18.63
C ALA A 54 1.31 -23.32 -19.39
N ASP A 55 1.25 -23.43 -20.71
CA ASP A 55 2.39 -23.57 -21.63
C ASP A 55 2.95 -22.22 -22.15
N GLN A 56 2.25 -21.11 -21.87
CA GLN A 56 2.67 -19.78 -22.33
C GLN A 56 3.23 -18.94 -21.20
N GLU A 57 4.55 -18.95 -21.05
CA GLU A 57 5.28 -18.18 -20.05
C GLU A 57 5.55 -16.75 -20.54
N LEU A 58 5.33 -15.77 -19.67
CA LEU A 58 5.48 -14.34 -19.95
C LEU A 58 6.69 -13.70 -19.25
N GLY A 59 7.35 -14.44 -18.36
CA GLY A 59 8.48 -13.94 -17.57
C GLY A 59 8.26 -14.03 -16.07
N PRO A 60 9.23 -13.61 -15.25
CA PRO A 60 9.13 -13.74 -13.80
C PRO A 60 8.29 -12.62 -13.17
N VAL A 61 7.55 -12.95 -12.13
CA VAL A 61 7.07 -11.97 -11.14
C VAL A 61 8.30 -11.41 -10.41
N ARG A 62 8.46 -10.10 -10.41
CA ARG A 62 9.53 -9.39 -9.69
C ARG A 62 9.00 -8.67 -8.45
N THR A 63 7.70 -8.42 -8.41
CA THR A 63 7.04 -7.52 -7.47
C THR A 63 7.02 -8.06 -6.06
N HIS A 64 7.70 -7.36 -5.17
CA HIS A 64 7.59 -7.49 -3.73
C HIS A 64 6.49 -6.59 -3.19
N LEU A 65 5.68 -7.10 -2.26
CA LEU A 65 4.75 -6.28 -1.49
C LEU A 65 5.40 -5.88 -0.16
N ALA A 66 5.44 -4.59 0.06
CA ALA A 66 6.06 -3.92 1.20
C ALA A 66 5.07 -2.97 1.88
N THR A 67 5.46 -2.37 2.99
CA THR A 67 4.65 -1.38 3.69
C THR A 67 5.53 -0.27 4.25
N GLN A 68 4.93 0.68 4.95
CA GLN A 68 5.68 1.79 5.53
C GLN A 68 5.20 2.21 6.91
N PHE A 69 6.10 2.85 7.64
CA PHE A 69 5.84 3.55 8.89
C PHE A 69 6.08 5.05 8.68
N ILE A 70 5.13 5.87 9.14
CA ILE A 70 5.31 7.32 9.19
C ILE A 70 5.44 7.79 10.64
N TRP A 71 4.86 7.04 11.58
CA TRP A 71 4.76 7.42 12.99
C TRP A 71 5.34 6.32 13.88
N PRO A 72 6.07 6.68 14.95
CA PRO A 72 6.52 5.71 15.94
C PRO A 72 5.32 5.16 16.74
N GLY A 73 5.53 4.02 17.39
CA GLY A 73 4.53 3.41 18.25
C GLY A 73 3.32 2.80 17.53
N VAL A 74 3.35 2.66 16.21
CA VAL A 74 2.25 2.03 15.46
C VAL A 74 2.06 0.56 15.82
N LEU A 75 3.12 -0.12 16.26
CA LEU A 75 3.07 -1.52 16.71
C LEU A 75 2.62 -1.66 18.17
N ASP A 76 2.62 -0.59 18.95
CA ASP A 76 2.25 -0.60 20.37
C ASP A 76 0.74 -0.43 20.59
N ARG A 77 0.00 -0.18 19.51
CA ARG A 77 -1.46 0.04 19.56
C ARG A 77 -2.23 -1.16 20.10
N SER A 78 -1.76 -2.37 19.77
CA SER A 78 -2.33 -3.60 20.32
C SER A 78 -1.25 -4.70 20.36
N ALA A 79 -1.43 -5.66 21.26
CA ALA A 79 -0.55 -6.83 21.32
C ALA A 79 -0.52 -7.65 20.02
N GLY A 80 -1.54 -7.51 19.17
CA GLY A 80 -1.64 -8.18 17.87
C GLY A 80 -0.84 -7.50 16.74
N SER A 81 -0.56 -6.20 16.82
CA SER A 81 0.06 -5.46 15.71
C SER A 81 1.42 -6.00 15.30
N ARG A 82 2.30 -6.31 16.27
CA ARG A 82 3.61 -6.93 16.01
C ARG A 82 3.48 -8.31 15.35
N ALA A 83 2.57 -9.16 15.87
CA ALA A 83 2.31 -10.47 15.30
C ALA A 83 1.76 -10.36 13.86
N ARG A 84 0.94 -9.37 13.58
CA ARG A 84 0.42 -9.10 12.22
C ARG A 84 1.52 -8.64 11.28
N LEU A 85 2.44 -7.78 11.72
CA LEU A 85 3.59 -7.37 10.91
C LEU A 85 4.51 -8.56 10.60
N SER A 86 4.86 -9.36 11.62
CA SER A 86 5.67 -10.57 11.45
C SER A 86 4.99 -11.57 10.51
N ALA A 87 3.66 -11.75 10.62
CA ALA A 87 2.92 -12.62 9.73
C ALA A 87 2.83 -12.06 8.30
N LEU A 88 2.74 -10.75 8.10
CA LEU A 88 2.80 -10.11 6.78
C LEU A 88 4.17 -10.35 6.14
N ALA A 89 5.23 -10.30 6.93
CA ALA A 89 6.64 -10.52 6.54
C ALA A 89 7.07 -9.64 5.35
N PRO A 90 6.91 -8.31 5.42
CA PRO A 90 7.35 -7.44 4.34
C PRO A 90 8.87 -7.52 4.19
N PRO A 91 9.42 -7.64 2.96
CA PRO A 91 10.86 -7.76 2.76
C PRO A 91 11.63 -6.48 3.06
N ILE A 92 10.92 -5.36 3.04
CA ILE A 92 11.46 -4.02 3.29
C ILE A 92 10.33 -3.12 3.83
N ILE A 93 10.70 -2.23 4.73
CA ILE A 93 9.78 -1.22 5.28
C ILE A 93 10.34 0.16 4.96
N ARG A 94 9.50 1.04 4.39
CA ARG A 94 9.82 2.45 4.17
C ARG A 94 9.52 3.22 5.45
N ILE A 95 10.49 3.96 5.94
CA ILE A 95 10.36 4.83 7.12
C ILE A 95 10.51 6.28 6.68
N ASN A 96 9.48 7.06 6.95
CA ASN A 96 9.43 8.47 6.57
C ASN A 96 9.90 9.34 7.73
N VAL A 97 10.97 10.09 7.52
CA VAL A 97 11.53 11.03 8.52
C VAL A 97 10.72 12.32 8.48
N THR A 98 9.47 12.27 8.93
CA THR A 98 8.55 13.42 8.87
C THR A 98 9.01 14.58 9.76
N THR A 99 8.89 15.79 9.24
CA THR A 99 9.28 17.02 9.93
C THR A 99 8.26 17.46 10.97
N ASP A 100 7.02 17.25 10.68
CA ASP A 100 5.80 17.42 11.48
C ASP A 100 4.61 17.24 10.56
N GLY A 101 3.46 17.53 10.94
CA GLY A 101 2.37 17.61 10.00
C GLY A 101 1.04 17.39 10.64
N TYR A 102 1.00 16.66 11.73
CA TYR A 102 -0.25 16.41 12.41
C TYR A 102 -0.18 16.86 13.87
N PRO A 103 -1.04 17.81 14.29
CA PRO A 103 -1.11 18.21 15.68
C PRO A 103 -1.25 16.99 16.61
N GLY A 104 -0.34 16.89 17.57
CA GLY A 104 -0.34 15.84 18.58
C GLY A 104 0.39 14.55 18.17
N LEU A 105 1.01 14.49 17.00
CA LEU A 105 1.89 13.37 16.63
C LEU A 105 3.36 13.72 16.90
N PRO A 106 4.17 12.70 17.31
CA PRO A 106 5.56 12.94 17.64
C PRO A 106 6.39 13.28 16.38
N LEU A 107 7.35 14.17 16.56
CA LEU A 107 8.35 14.48 15.54
C LEU A 107 9.23 13.25 15.28
N VAL A 108 9.39 12.86 14.04
CA VAL A 108 10.28 11.75 13.63
C VAL A 108 11.63 12.26 13.17
N MET A 109 11.70 13.49 12.66
CA MET A 109 12.95 14.10 12.21
C MET A 109 13.94 14.27 13.37
N PRO A 110 15.13 13.65 13.30
CA PRO A 110 16.09 13.70 14.39
C PRO A 110 16.74 15.07 14.59
N ALA A 111 16.77 15.93 13.56
CA ALA A 111 17.40 17.26 13.63
C ALA A 111 16.61 18.30 14.45
N GLY A 112 15.50 17.90 15.06
CA GLY A 112 14.71 18.75 15.93
C GLY A 112 14.12 20.00 15.26
N LEU A 113 13.61 20.93 16.10
CA LEU A 113 13.05 22.22 15.66
C LEU A 113 14.11 23.33 15.57
N ALA A 114 15.27 23.13 16.16
CA ALA A 114 16.40 24.08 16.14
C ALA A 114 17.68 23.35 15.69
N GLN A 115 18.55 24.09 15.02
CA GLN A 115 19.84 23.59 14.57
C GLN A 115 20.69 23.08 15.76
N GLY A 116 21.21 21.87 15.64
CA GLY A 116 22.00 21.20 16.67
C GLY A 116 21.20 20.44 17.72
N ASP A 117 19.88 20.42 17.64
CA ASP A 117 18.99 19.68 18.55
C ASP A 117 18.67 18.31 17.97
N TRP A 118 19.51 17.31 18.31
CA TRP A 118 19.44 15.98 17.74
C TRP A 118 18.79 14.97 18.72
N ASP A 119 17.69 14.32 18.27
CA ASP A 119 16.99 13.25 18.98
C ASP A 119 16.56 12.14 18.00
N PHE A 120 17.16 10.98 18.09
CA PHE A 120 16.87 9.82 17.25
C PHE A 120 15.83 8.88 17.84
N SER A 121 15.32 9.11 19.05
CA SER A 121 14.52 8.14 19.80
C SER A 121 13.31 7.62 19.01
N ASN A 122 12.58 8.50 18.32
CA ASN A 122 11.43 8.10 17.51
C ASN A 122 11.83 7.35 16.24
N LEU A 123 12.88 7.78 15.56
CA LEU A 123 13.37 7.12 14.35
C LEU A 123 14.00 5.77 14.69
N ASP A 124 14.76 5.67 15.77
CA ASP A 124 15.35 4.42 16.26
C ASP A 124 14.29 3.38 16.63
N SER A 125 13.18 3.81 17.25
CA SER A 125 12.04 2.94 17.53
C SER A 125 11.47 2.33 16.25
N MET A 126 11.28 3.13 15.20
CA MET A 126 10.72 2.65 13.93
C MET A 126 11.70 1.74 13.18
N VAL A 127 12.98 2.09 13.18
CA VAL A 127 14.04 1.27 12.56
C VAL A 127 14.18 -0.05 13.30
N GLY A 128 14.16 -0.03 14.64
CA GLY A 128 14.17 -1.22 15.47
C GLY A 128 12.97 -2.14 15.19
N ASP A 129 11.76 -1.57 15.16
CA ASP A 129 10.54 -2.32 14.83
C ASP A 129 10.60 -2.99 13.46
N ALA A 130 11.20 -2.34 12.46
CA ALA A 130 11.39 -2.93 11.13
C ALA A 130 12.39 -4.09 11.15
N HIS A 131 13.51 -3.94 11.85
CA HIS A 131 14.51 -4.99 12.01
C HIS A 131 13.98 -6.19 12.80
N ASP A 132 13.23 -5.95 13.87
CA ASP A 132 12.58 -7.00 14.67
C ASP A 132 11.57 -7.81 13.85
N ALA A 133 10.95 -7.19 12.86
CA ALA A 133 10.08 -7.87 11.89
C ALA A 133 10.85 -8.62 10.79
N GLY A 134 12.20 -8.56 10.79
CA GLY A 134 13.05 -9.18 9.77
C GLY A 134 13.10 -8.43 8.44
N ALA A 135 12.63 -7.17 8.40
CA ALA A 135 12.60 -6.37 7.20
C ALA A 135 13.89 -5.55 7.02
N ARG A 136 14.28 -5.32 5.78
CA ARG A 136 15.25 -4.25 5.46
C ARG A 136 14.57 -2.89 5.62
N VAL A 137 15.35 -1.84 5.69
CA VAL A 137 14.85 -0.47 5.85
C VAL A 137 15.19 0.37 4.61
N LEU A 138 14.19 1.12 4.15
CA LEU A 138 14.32 2.28 3.28
C LEU A 138 14.01 3.52 4.13
N ILE A 139 14.99 4.39 4.36
CA ILE A 139 14.71 5.71 4.97
C ILE A 139 14.44 6.73 3.88
N THR A 140 13.28 7.39 3.97
CA THR A 140 12.94 8.56 3.17
C THR A 140 13.24 9.81 3.97
N ILE A 141 14.06 10.71 3.41
CA ILE A 141 14.33 12.05 3.92
C ILE A 141 13.40 13.02 3.18
N PRO A 142 12.13 13.21 3.65
CA PRO A 142 11.08 13.79 2.82
C PRO A 142 11.25 15.29 2.58
N TYR A 143 11.80 16.00 3.57
CA TYR A 143 11.92 17.45 3.56
C TYR A 143 13.14 17.89 4.36
N ALA A 144 13.54 19.14 4.16
CA ALA A 144 14.55 19.78 5.00
C ALA A 144 13.96 20.16 6.37
N PRO A 145 14.74 20.09 7.46
CA PRO A 145 14.36 20.63 8.77
C PRO A 145 13.82 22.05 8.71
N HIS A 146 12.88 22.40 9.59
CA HIS A 146 12.20 23.71 9.61
C HIS A 146 13.17 24.89 9.66
N TRP A 147 14.23 24.77 10.47
CA TRP A 147 15.22 25.82 10.63
C TRP A 147 16.10 26.09 9.39
N MET A 148 16.02 25.23 8.37
CA MET A 148 16.66 25.44 7.06
C MET A 148 15.84 26.31 6.12
N TRP A 149 14.57 26.61 6.45
CA TRP A 149 13.67 27.38 5.60
C TRP A 149 13.68 28.87 5.94
N ASP A 150 13.66 29.71 4.91
CA ASP A 150 13.29 31.12 5.01
C ASP A 150 11.80 31.25 4.68
N CYS A 151 11.00 31.46 5.73
CA CYS A 151 9.55 31.60 5.58
C CYS A 151 9.12 32.92 4.93
N GLY A 152 10.00 33.91 4.82
CA GLY A 152 9.72 35.12 4.07
C GLY A 152 9.69 34.91 2.57
N THR A 153 10.50 33.97 2.07
CA THR A 153 10.61 33.64 0.65
C THR A 153 10.03 32.27 0.31
N ALA A 154 9.67 31.46 1.31
CA ALA A 154 9.29 30.06 1.19
C ALA A 154 10.33 29.20 0.43
N THR A 155 11.62 29.49 0.64
CA THR A 155 12.76 28.77 0.04
C THR A 155 13.71 28.30 1.12
N LEU A 156 14.58 27.35 0.78
CA LEU A 156 15.70 27.00 1.65
C LEU A 156 16.66 28.19 1.76
N ARG A 157 17.15 28.48 2.96
CA ARG A 157 18.12 29.55 3.21
C ARG A 157 19.45 29.29 2.54
N ASP A 158 19.83 28.01 2.37
CA ASP A 158 20.98 27.60 1.59
C ASP A 158 20.52 27.04 0.23
N THR A 159 20.57 27.86 -0.80
CA THR A 159 20.21 27.48 -2.18
C THR A 159 21.24 26.59 -2.87
N THR A 160 22.39 26.32 -2.25
CA THR A 160 23.40 25.38 -2.74
C THR A 160 23.09 23.94 -2.33
N PHE A 161 22.16 23.76 -1.38
CA PHE A 161 21.79 22.49 -0.74
C PHE A 161 22.90 21.82 0.09
N ALA A 162 24.02 22.51 0.37
CA ALA A 162 25.11 21.95 1.15
C ALA A 162 24.69 21.66 2.59
N GLU A 163 23.82 22.50 3.17
CA GLU A 163 23.29 22.31 4.52
C GLU A 163 22.37 21.08 4.60
N PHE A 164 21.47 20.90 3.64
CA PHE A 164 20.61 19.70 3.54
C PHE A 164 21.45 18.45 3.28
N ALA A 165 22.44 18.53 2.42
CA ALA A 165 23.36 17.43 2.14
C ALA A 165 24.14 16.98 3.40
N ALA A 166 24.60 17.93 4.21
CA ALA A 166 25.26 17.64 5.48
C ALA A 166 24.29 16.96 6.47
N TYR A 167 23.03 17.39 6.52
CA TYR A 167 22.00 16.73 7.31
C TYR A 167 21.78 15.28 6.85
N ALA A 168 21.57 15.04 5.56
CA ALA A 168 21.39 13.70 5.01
C ALA A 168 22.60 12.80 5.29
N ALA A 169 23.82 13.30 5.13
CA ALA A 169 25.05 12.58 5.44
C ALA A 169 25.16 12.19 6.92
N ARG A 170 24.70 13.06 7.85
CA ARG A 170 24.66 12.74 9.29
C ARG A 170 23.70 11.62 9.63
N LEU A 171 22.54 11.54 8.95
CA LEU A 171 21.62 10.40 9.10
C LEU A 171 22.29 9.08 8.67
N VAL A 172 22.98 9.10 7.53
CA VAL A 172 23.77 7.93 7.09
C VAL A 172 24.87 7.60 8.10
N ALA A 173 25.60 8.60 8.60
CA ALA A 173 26.68 8.37 9.55
C ALA A 173 26.17 7.77 10.87
N TYR A 174 25.03 8.23 11.36
CA TYR A 174 24.43 7.70 12.57
C TYR A 174 24.17 6.18 12.46
N TYR A 175 23.49 5.73 11.39
CA TYR A 175 23.15 4.31 11.22
C TYR A 175 24.29 3.46 10.66
N ASN A 176 25.15 4.01 9.81
CA ASN A 176 26.09 3.21 9.04
C ASN A 176 27.55 3.38 9.51
N ALA A 177 27.88 4.47 10.23
CA ALA A 177 29.18 4.66 10.88
C ALA A 177 29.11 4.67 12.43
N GLY A 178 27.89 4.68 12.99
CA GLY A 178 27.65 4.62 14.44
C GLY A 178 27.77 5.96 15.17
N SER A 179 28.17 7.04 14.49
CA SER A 179 28.30 8.36 15.09
C SER A 179 28.54 9.45 14.04
N PHE A 180 28.31 10.71 14.44
CA PHE A 180 28.69 11.90 13.67
C PHE A 180 28.95 13.09 14.58
N SER A 181 29.59 14.14 14.03
CA SER A 181 29.74 15.45 14.69
C SER A 181 28.57 16.34 14.32
N ALA A 182 27.83 16.80 15.34
CA ALA A 182 26.79 17.82 15.19
C ALA A 182 27.40 19.20 14.82
N GLU A 183 26.54 20.18 14.54
CA GLU A 183 26.91 21.53 14.12
C GLU A 183 27.72 22.28 15.17
N ASP A 184 27.48 21.98 16.44
CA ASP A 184 28.17 22.55 17.61
C ASP A 184 29.44 21.78 18.02
N GLY A 185 29.82 20.76 17.24
CA GLY A 185 30.98 19.89 17.50
C GLY A 185 30.72 18.72 18.46
N ARG A 186 29.53 18.63 19.07
CA ARG A 186 29.17 17.44 19.89
C ARG A 186 29.19 16.18 19.07
N GLN A 187 29.65 15.08 19.67
CA GLN A 187 29.52 13.76 19.09
C GLN A 187 28.13 13.20 19.41
N ILE A 188 27.38 12.85 18.36
CA ILE A 188 26.13 12.11 18.46
C ILE A 188 26.45 10.66 18.19
N LEU A 189 26.16 9.80 19.15
CA LEU A 189 26.48 8.36 19.10
C LEU A 189 25.21 7.57 18.92
N ASN A 190 25.23 6.59 18.02
CA ASN A 190 24.21 5.56 17.98
C ASN A 190 24.50 4.54 19.10
N PRO A 191 23.59 4.34 20.07
CA PRO A 191 23.84 3.48 21.23
C PRO A 191 24.04 1.99 20.86
N ILE A 192 23.54 1.58 19.69
CA ILE A 192 23.70 0.22 19.16
C ILE A 192 24.74 0.13 18.03
N GLY A 193 25.48 1.23 17.80
CA GLY A 193 26.48 1.32 16.73
C GLY A 193 25.88 1.13 15.35
N THR A 194 26.43 0.21 14.56
CA THR A 194 25.98 -0.06 13.18
C THR A 194 25.09 -1.30 13.07
N THR A 195 24.50 -1.79 14.17
CA THR A 195 23.67 -3.00 14.19
C THR A 195 22.45 -2.89 13.25
N HIS A 196 21.83 -1.71 13.22
CA HIS A 196 20.70 -1.41 12.33
C HIS A 196 21.14 -0.59 11.12
N ARG A 197 22.15 -1.06 10.40
CA ARG A 197 22.62 -0.39 9.17
C ARG A 197 21.52 -0.27 8.14
N VAL A 198 21.39 0.91 7.52
CA VAL A 198 20.39 1.22 6.50
C VAL A 198 21.04 1.22 5.11
N THR A 199 20.47 0.41 4.21
CA THR A 199 21.00 0.28 2.84
C THR A 199 20.38 1.28 1.88
N TYR A 200 19.06 1.50 1.95
CA TYR A 200 18.31 2.30 0.99
C TYR A 200 17.95 3.66 1.56
N TRP A 201 18.18 4.71 0.77
CA TRP A 201 17.92 6.09 1.14
C TRP A 201 17.19 6.81 0.02
N GLU A 202 16.01 7.29 0.30
CA GLU A 202 15.17 8.02 -0.63
C GLU A 202 15.26 9.51 -0.33
N LEU A 203 15.66 10.29 -1.34
CA LEU A 203 15.92 11.71 -1.21
C LEU A 203 14.71 12.52 -1.64
N TRP A 204 14.16 13.29 -0.69
CA TRP A 204 12.95 14.08 -0.79
C TRP A 204 11.68 13.26 -0.82
N ASN A 205 10.52 13.95 -0.87
CA ASN A 205 9.20 13.37 -1.04
C ASN A 205 8.35 14.31 -1.88
N GLU A 206 7.80 13.79 -2.99
CA GLU A 206 6.90 14.52 -3.87
C GLU A 206 7.40 15.93 -4.25
N PRO A 207 8.60 16.07 -4.83
CA PRO A 207 9.16 17.39 -5.19
C PRO A 207 8.26 18.15 -6.18
N ASP A 208 7.37 17.46 -6.88
CA ASP A 208 6.36 17.96 -7.79
C ASP A 208 5.11 18.55 -7.10
N GLN A 209 4.95 18.34 -5.79
CA GLN A 209 3.88 18.93 -5.01
C GLN A 209 4.32 20.30 -4.48
N ARG A 210 3.47 21.31 -4.62
CA ARG A 210 3.75 22.66 -4.09
C ARG A 210 2.77 23.00 -2.99
N SER A 211 3.31 23.32 -1.83
CA SER A 211 2.56 23.89 -0.70
C SER A 211 2.85 25.39 -0.60
N SER A 212 1.84 26.17 -0.26
CA SER A 212 2.00 27.58 0.09
C SER A 212 2.29 27.79 1.59
N ALA A 213 2.27 26.72 2.38
CA ALA A 213 2.62 26.77 3.80
C ALA A 213 4.13 26.98 3.99
N CYS A 214 4.54 27.50 5.13
CA CYS A 214 5.93 27.54 5.51
C CYS A 214 6.15 26.81 6.85
N PRO A 215 7.13 25.91 6.89
CA PRO A 215 7.98 25.50 5.77
C PRO A 215 7.15 24.79 4.70
N PRO A 216 7.45 25.00 3.42
CA PRO A 216 6.75 24.28 2.36
C PRO A 216 7.07 22.79 2.47
N SER A 217 6.04 21.96 2.41
CA SER A 217 6.18 20.50 2.47
C SER A 217 6.76 19.90 1.19
N ALA A 218 6.93 20.71 0.14
CA ALA A 218 7.35 20.21 -1.17
C ALA A 218 7.77 21.41 -2.06
N GLY A 219 8.08 21.15 -3.33
CA GLY A 219 8.19 22.24 -4.32
C GLY A 219 9.59 22.64 -4.64
N LEU A 220 10.42 21.68 -4.97
CA LEU A 220 11.64 21.95 -5.73
C LEU A 220 11.27 21.98 -7.22
N THR A 221 11.98 22.80 -8.03
CA THR A 221 11.95 22.63 -9.47
C THR A 221 12.75 21.40 -9.87
N PRO A 222 12.59 20.83 -11.08
CA PRO A 222 13.42 19.72 -11.53
C PRO A 222 14.92 20.03 -11.44
N GLU A 223 15.35 21.25 -11.77
CA GLU A 223 16.73 21.69 -11.69
C GLU A 223 17.23 21.79 -10.24
N ASP A 224 16.39 22.31 -9.33
CA ASP A 224 16.71 22.35 -7.90
C ASP A 224 16.77 20.96 -7.30
N TYR A 225 15.87 20.08 -7.69
CA TYR A 225 15.90 18.68 -7.27
C TYR A 225 17.22 18.00 -7.69
N VAL A 226 17.66 18.19 -8.92
CA VAL A 226 18.94 17.64 -9.39
C VAL A 226 20.14 18.24 -8.64
N ARG A 227 20.11 19.54 -8.32
CA ARG A 227 21.16 20.17 -7.50
C ARG A 227 21.20 19.60 -6.09
N MET A 228 20.01 19.48 -5.44
CA MET A 228 19.86 18.87 -4.13
C MET A 228 20.32 17.41 -4.13
N TRP A 229 19.87 16.63 -5.12
CA TRP A 229 20.30 15.24 -5.30
C TRP A 229 21.81 15.10 -5.38
N ASN A 230 22.44 15.88 -6.23
CA ASN A 230 23.90 15.83 -6.42
C ASN A 230 24.68 16.19 -5.14
N ALA A 231 24.27 17.25 -4.45
CA ALA A 231 24.92 17.63 -3.19
C ALA A 231 24.75 16.54 -2.12
N SER A 232 23.54 16.01 -1.99
CA SER A 232 23.22 14.97 -0.99
C SER A 232 23.89 13.64 -1.31
N ALA A 233 23.84 13.20 -2.56
CA ALA A 233 24.47 11.94 -2.99
C ALA A 233 25.97 11.94 -2.76
N ASP A 234 26.67 13.03 -3.13
CA ASP A 234 28.12 13.17 -2.88
C ASP A 234 28.43 13.06 -1.37
N ALA A 235 27.68 13.78 -0.52
CA ALA A 235 27.92 13.80 0.91
C ALA A 235 27.58 12.44 1.57
N MET A 236 26.50 11.82 1.20
CA MET A 236 26.07 10.50 1.76
C MET A 236 26.99 9.37 1.34
N LEU A 237 27.37 9.30 0.05
CA LEU A 237 28.30 8.29 -0.48
C LEU A 237 29.73 8.48 0.04
N ALA A 238 30.13 9.69 0.43
CA ALA A 238 31.40 9.92 1.12
C ALA A 238 31.41 9.29 2.53
N VAL A 239 30.26 9.16 3.18
CA VAL A 239 30.13 8.46 4.48
C VAL A 239 30.11 6.94 4.27
N ASP A 240 29.29 6.48 3.33
CA ASP A 240 29.11 5.06 3.06
C ASP A 240 28.85 4.81 1.57
N PRO A 241 29.85 4.37 0.81
CA PRO A 241 29.73 4.14 -0.62
C PRO A 241 28.87 2.92 -0.99
N ALA A 242 28.43 2.12 -0.01
CA ALA A 242 27.60 0.93 -0.25
C ALA A 242 26.10 1.19 -0.13
N ILE A 243 25.67 2.40 0.22
CA ILE A 243 24.25 2.75 0.24
C ILE A 243 23.66 2.77 -1.15
N LYS A 244 22.34 2.67 -1.22
CA LYS A 244 21.55 2.71 -2.45
C LYS A 244 20.64 3.92 -2.43
N LEU A 245 20.72 4.74 -3.47
CA LEU A 245 19.94 5.96 -3.61
C LEU A 245 18.66 5.70 -4.39
N VAL A 246 17.55 6.21 -3.87
CA VAL A 246 16.20 6.02 -4.39
C VAL A 246 15.57 7.38 -4.72
N GLY A 247 14.96 7.52 -5.89
CA GLY A 247 14.30 8.76 -6.31
C GLY A 247 13.82 8.72 -7.77
N PRO A 248 13.08 9.74 -8.25
CA PRO A 248 12.84 11.05 -7.65
C PRO A 248 11.66 11.16 -6.69
N THR A 249 10.92 10.08 -6.40
CA THR A 249 9.82 10.03 -5.43
C THR A 249 8.71 11.03 -5.74
N THR A 250 8.36 11.17 -7.02
CA THR A 250 7.28 12.06 -7.46
C THR A 250 5.91 11.56 -6.99
N GLY A 251 4.98 12.46 -6.71
CA GLY A 251 3.60 12.14 -6.27
C GLY A 251 2.73 11.47 -7.33
N ALA A 252 3.25 11.36 -8.56
CA ALA A 252 2.63 10.64 -9.67
C ALA A 252 3.72 10.14 -10.63
N PRO A 253 3.43 9.12 -11.47
CA PRO A 253 4.32 8.77 -12.58
C PRO A 253 4.47 9.92 -13.57
N VAL A 254 5.45 9.83 -14.46
CA VAL A 254 5.92 10.89 -15.37
C VAL A 254 4.82 11.64 -16.12
N THR A 255 3.69 10.99 -16.42
CA THR A 255 2.60 11.56 -17.21
C THR A 255 1.86 12.69 -16.51
N GLY A 256 1.86 13.84 -17.11
CA GLY A 256 0.93 14.94 -16.85
C GLY A 256 1.22 15.81 -15.65
N ARG A 257 1.59 15.27 -14.49
CA ARG A 257 1.79 16.06 -13.26
C ARG A 257 3.26 16.33 -12.95
N SER A 258 4.14 15.39 -13.31
CA SER A 258 5.56 15.42 -12.95
C SER A 258 6.47 15.05 -14.12
N PRO A 259 6.25 15.60 -15.34
CA PRO A 259 6.87 15.06 -16.55
C PRO A 259 8.40 15.21 -16.58
N ASP A 260 8.96 16.18 -15.88
CA ASP A 260 10.35 16.60 -16.06
C ASP A 260 11.31 16.08 -15.00
N TYR A 261 10.85 15.58 -13.85
CA TYR A 261 11.74 15.22 -12.72
C TYR A 261 12.61 14.01 -13.02
N LEU A 262 12.05 12.92 -13.51
CA LEU A 262 12.82 11.72 -13.82
C LEU A 262 13.78 11.94 -14.99
N PRO A 263 13.39 12.53 -16.13
CA PRO A 263 14.32 12.87 -17.20
C PRO A 263 15.45 13.80 -16.72
N ALA A 264 15.14 14.85 -15.96
CA ALA A 264 16.12 15.79 -15.44
C ALA A 264 17.13 15.09 -14.50
N LEU A 265 16.61 14.24 -13.58
CA LEU A 265 17.46 13.47 -12.66
C LEU A 265 18.42 12.56 -13.44
N LEU A 266 17.92 11.76 -14.39
CA LEU A 266 18.75 10.83 -15.13
C LEU A 266 19.77 11.52 -16.04
N ALA A 267 19.48 12.73 -16.52
CA ALA A 267 20.38 13.53 -17.34
C ALA A 267 21.41 14.30 -16.51
N GLY A 268 21.05 14.78 -15.31
CA GLY A 268 21.87 15.70 -14.53
C GLY A 268 22.51 15.10 -13.27
N ALA A 269 22.14 13.90 -12.86
CA ALA A 269 22.70 13.25 -11.67
C ALA A 269 24.14 12.78 -11.91
N ARG A 270 25.06 13.20 -11.01
CA ARG A 270 26.44 12.68 -10.96
C ARG A 270 26.46 11.21 -10.49
N HIS A 271 25.61 10.89 -9.53
CA HIS A 271 25.33 9.53 -9.06
C HIS A 271 23.89 9.21 -9.46
N ARG A 272 23.73 8.32 -10.45
CA ARG A 272 22.39 7.90 -10.88
C ARG A 272 21.65 7.20 -9.74
N PRO A 273 20.32 7.30 -9.67
CA PRO A 273 19.56 6.52 -8.71
C PRO A 273 19.77 5.02 -8.96
N ASP A 274 19.98 4.25 -7.88
CA ASP A 274 19.99 2.78 -7.92
C ASP A 274 18.57 2.23 -8.15
N VAL A 275 17.56 3.01 -7.75
CA VAL A 275 16.13 2.69 -7.90
C VAL A 275 15.37 3.95 -8.29
N VAL A 276 14.58 3.84 -9.35
CA VAL A 276 13.60 4.88 -9.71
C VAL A 276 12.34 4.69 -8.88
N SER A 277 11.85 5.76 -8.24
CA SER A 277 10.66 5.72 -7.39
C SER A 277 9.64 6.81 -7.72
N PHE A 278 8.37 6.48 -7.51
CA PHE A 278 7.23 7.40 -7.57
C PHE A 278 6.07 6.85 -6.73
N HIS A 279 5.03 7.67 -6.53
CA HIS A 279 3.80 7.29 -5.83
C HIS A 279 2.68 6.98 -6.82
N ALA A 280 1.73 6.13 -6.40
CA ALA A 280 0.58 5.76 -7.20
C ALA A 280 -0.69 5.69 -6.33
N TYR A 281 -1.63 6.57 -6.62
CA TYR A 281 -2.93 6.62 -5.97
C TYR A 281 -4.04 6.55 -7.01
N GLY A 282 -5.12 5.81 -6.70
CA GLY A 282 -6.28 5.70 -7.58
C GLY A 282 -7.05 7.00 -7.69
N GLY A 283 -7.05 7.83 -6.63
CA GLY A 283 -7.71 9.12 -6.57
C GLY A 283 -7.07 10.09 -5.59
N TRP A 284 -7.61 11.31 -5.53
CA TRP A 284 -7.13 12.38 -4.63
C TRP A 284 -8.25 13.07 -3.84
N GLN A 285 -9.49 12.65 -4.01
CA GLN A 285 -10.66 13.17 -3.30
C GLN A 285 -11.63 12.05 -2.95
N ASN A 286 -12.22 12.11 -1.76
CA ASN A 286 -13.19 11.11 -1.32
C ASN A 286 -14.46 11.08 -2.17
N ALA A 287 -14.83 12.19 -2.83
CA ALA A 287 -16.00 12.29 -3.69
C ALA A 287 -15.84 11.68 -5.10
N GLN A 288 -14.63 11.23 -5.48
CA GLN A 288 -14.42 10.61 -6.78
C GLN A 288 -15.16 9.27 -6.87
N THR A 289 -15.75 9.00 -8.05
CA THR A 289 -16.55 7.79 -8.26
C THR A 289 -15.68 6.53 -8.30
N ASP A 290 -16.28 5.38 -8.00
CA ASP A 290 -15.63 4.08 -8.09
C ASP A 290 -15.12 3.80 -9.50
N ARG A 291 -15.90 4.17 -10.52
CA ARG A 291 -15.52 4.08 -11.94
C ARG A 291 -14.25 4.87 -12.24
N PHE A 292 -14.18 6.12 -11.76
CA PHE A 292 -12.99 6.94 -11.96
C PHE A 292 -11.73 6.33 -11.35
N ILE A 293 -11.83 5.80 -10.13
CA ILE A 293 -10.68 5.24 -9.41
C ILE A 293 -10.21 3.91 -10.05
N PHE A 294 -11.13 3.10 -10.63
CA PHE A 294 -10.75 1.90 -11.37
C PHE A 294 -10.27 2.20 -12.79
N ASP A 295 -11.07 2.92 -13.57
CA ASP A 295 -10.90 2.99 -15.02
C ASP A 295 -10.43 4.36 -15.51
N GLY A 296 -10.34 5.36 -14.61
CA GLY A 296 -9.89 6.69 -14.97
C GLY A 296 -8.50 6.68 -15.60
N ASP A 297 -8.39 7.42 -16.70
CA ASP A 297 -7.15 7.64 -17.42
C ASP A 297 -6.59 9.04 -17.16
N GLY A 298 -6.99 9.64 -16.03
CA GLY A 298 -6.52 10.95 -15.59
C GLY A 298 -4.99 11.05 -15.58
N MET A 299 -4.49 12.28 -15.63
CA MET A 299 -3.04 12.53 -15.75
C MET A 299 -2.21 11.93 -14.61
N CYS A 300 -2.82 11.57 -13.48
CA CYS A 300 -2.12 11.00 -12.32
C CYS A 300 -2.75 9.74 -11.78
N CYS A 301 -4.00 9.45 -12.10
CA CYS A 301 -4.82 8.65 -11.22
C CYS A 301 -5.76 7.72 -12.01
N GLY A 302 -6.37 6.77 -11.29
CA GLY A 302 -7.02 5.63 -11.92
C GLY A 302 -6.00 4.59 -12.41
N LEU A 303 -6.41 3.34 -12.49
CA LEU A 303 -5.48 2.26 -12.87
C LEU A 303 -4.93 2.43 -14.30
N ALA A 304 -5.75 2.90 -15.24
CA ALA A 304 -5.28 3.13 -16.61
C ALA A 304 -4.28 4.29 -16.71
N GLY A 305 -4.46 5.34 -15.90
CA GLY A 305 -3.48 6.44 -15.79
C GLY A 305 -2.16 5.96 -15.19
N ILE A 306 -2.22 5.12 -14.16
CA ILE A 306 -1.04 4.49 -13.54
C ILE A 306 -0.30 3.60 -14.54
N ASP A 307 -0.99 2.76 -15.32
CA ASP A 307 -0.38 1.90 -16.34
C ASP A 307 0.37 2.71 -17.38
N ARG A 308 -0.25 3.79 -17.89
CA ARG A 308 0.38 4.67 -18.89
C ARG A 308 1.63 5.32 -18.33
N GLY A 309 1.54 5.90 -17.12
CA GLY A 309 2.70 6.51 -16.48
C GLY A 309 3.80 5.51 -16.17
N LEU A 310 3.46 4.29 -15.77
CA LEU A 310 4.44 3.23 -15.55
C LEU A 310 5.16 2.82 -16.85
N ALA A 311 4.43 2.74 -17.96
CA ALA A 311 5.05 2.47 -19.27
C ALA A 311 6.05 3.58 -19.66
N GLU A 312 5.73 4.85 -19.41
CA GLU A 312 6.62 5.97 -19.62
C GLU A 312 7.85 5.91 -18.70
N VAL A 313 7.63 5.64 -17.39
CA VAL A 313 8.74 5.46 -16.44
C VAL A 313 9.69 4.35 -16.91
N ARG A 314 9.15 3.20 -17.35
CA ARG A 314 9.97 2.10 -17.87
C ARG A 314 10.74 2.48 -19.13
N ALA A 315 10.12 3.22 -20.04
CA ALA A 315 10.79 3.68 -21.26
C ALA A 315 11.99 4.60 -20.95
N ILE A 316 11.90 5.40 -19.88
CA ILE A 316 12.95 6.34 -19.46
C ILE A 316 13.99 5.66 -18.55
N ALA A 317 13.54 4.86 -17.58
CA ALA A 317 14.41 4.22 -16.59
C ALA A 317 15.22 3.03 -17.16
N GLY A 318 14.75 2.41 -18.26
CA GLY A 318 15.36 1.22 -18.83
C GLY A 318 15.37 0.06 -17.84
N ASP A 319 16.55 -0.54 -17.62
CA ASP A 319 16.74 -1.68 -16.70
C ASP A 319 16.84 -1.28 -15.22
N THR A 320 16.83 0.02 -14.90
CA THR A 320 16.87 0.47 -13.52
C THR A 320 15.64 -0.07 -12.76
N PRO A 321 15.81 -0.66 -11.55
CA PRO A 321 14.69 -1.09 -10.73
C PRO A 321 13.67 0.03 -10.52
N VAL A 322 12.37 -0.30 -10.54
CA VAL A 322 11.27 0.65 -10.31
C VAL A 322 10.49 0.25 -9.07
N TRP A 323 10.41 1.17 -8.12
CA TRP A 323 9.63 1.01 -6.91
C TRP A 323 8.47 2.01 -6.87
N ILE A 324 7.30 1.55 -6.43
CA ILE A 324 6.17 2.40 -6.10
C ILE A 324 6.20 2.57 -4.59
N THR A 325 6.78 3.70 -4.15
CA THR A 325 7.10 3.91 -2.73
C THR A 325 5.93 4.39 -1.90
N GLU A 326 4.79 4.69 -2.54
CA GLU A 326 3.47 4.80 -1.91
C GLU A 326 2.38 4.30 -2.84
N LEU A 327 1.49 3.47 -2.31
CA LEU A 327 0.30 2.98 -3.01
C LEU A 327 -0.91 3.00 -2.09
N ASN A 328 -2.00 3.62 -2.52
CA ASN A 328 -3.32 3.42 -1.92
C ASN A 328 -4.43 3.79 -2.91
N VAL A 329 -5.68 3.45 -2.56
CA VAL A 329 -6.87 3.77 -3.34
C VAL A 329 -7.03 5.28 -3.52
N ASN A 330 -6.73 6.07 -2.48
CA ASN A 330 -6.98 7.51 -2.45
C ASN A 330 -5.91 8.21 -1.60
N SER A 331 -5.40 9.34 -2.07
CA SER A 331 -4.43 10.19 -1.35
C SER A 331 -5.10 11.35 -0.60
N ALA A 332 -6.43 11.41 -0.53
CA ALA A 332 -7.12 12.50 0.14
C ALA A 332 -6.82 12.55 1.64
N TRP A 333 -6.47 13.73 2.12
CA TRP A 333 -6.20 14.04 3.53
C TRP A 333 -7.31 14.86 4.16
N ASP A 334 -8.48 14.93 3.50
CA ASP A 334 -9.68 15.64 3.95
C ASP A 334 -10.51 14.88 4.98
N GLY A 335 -9.93 13.83 5.56
CA GLY A 335 -10.54 12.94 6.54
C GLY A 335 -10.74 11.53 6.01
N ASP A 336 -11.31 10.66 6.85
CA ASP A 336 -11.63 9.30 6.44
C ASP A 336 -12.64 9.31 5.28
N ASP A 337 -12.43 8.43 4.30
CA ASP A 337 -13.41 8.20 3.22
C ASP A 337 -14.74 7.74 3.83
N PRO A 338 -15.84 8.50 3.66
CA PRO A 338 -17.14 8.12 4.21
C PRO A 338 -17.63 6.74 3.74
N ALA A 339 -17.21 6.32 2.55
CA ALA A 339 -17.49 5.01 1.99
C ALA A 339 -16.52 3.92 2.47
N ALA A 340 -15.48 4.30 3.21
CA ALA A 340 -14.42 3.42 3.73
C ALA A 340 -13.77 2.54 2.66
N ARG A 341 -13.75 2.98 1.39
CA ARG A 341 -13.28 2.20 0.24
C ARG A 341 -11.93 1.53 0.44
N PRO A 342 -10.89 2.22 0.97
CA PRO A 342 -9.59 1.58 1.18
C PRO A 342 -9.64 0.34 2.07
N TRP A 343 -10.61 0.24 2.98
CA TRP A 343 -10.73 -0.85 3.95
C TRP A 343 -11.67 -1.98 3.52
N THR A 344 -12.52 -1.72 2.52
CA THR A 344 -13.57 -2.62 2.08
C THR A 344 -13.10 -3.57 0.97
N ALA A 345 -14.02 -4.39 0.49
CA ALA A 345 -13.82 -5.24 -0.68
C ALA A 345 -13.44 -4.43 -1.94
N TYR A 346 -13.88 -3.17 -2.03
CA TYR A 346 -13.45 -2.23 -3.06
C TYR A 346 -11.92 -2.04 -3.05
N GLY A 347 -11.34 -1.68 -1.89
CA GLY A 347 -9.89 -1.48 -1.75
C GLY A 347 -9.09 -2.77 -1.95
N ALA A 348 -9.66 -3.92 -1.55
CA ALA A 348 -9.05 -5.20 -1.82
C ALA A 348 -9.00 -5.51 -3.32
N ALA A 349 -10.09 -5.29 -4.06
CA ALA A 349 -10.15 -5.48 -5.51
C ALA A 349 -9.24 -4.49 -6.24
N TRP A 350 -9.28 -3.20 -5.88
CA TRP A 350 -8.44 -2.18 -6.48
C TRP A 350 -6.94 -2.50 -6.31
N GLY A 351 -6.51 -2.80 -5.10
CA GLY A 351 -5.10 -3.11 -4.84
C GLY A 351 -4.65 -4.44 -5.46
N ALA A 352 -5.55 -5.43 -5.59
CA ALA A 352 -5.26 -6.66 -6.32
C ALA A 352 -5.09 -6.40 -7.83
N SER A 353 -5.93 -5.52 -8.42
CA SER A 353 -5.76 -5.06 -9.81
C SER A 353 -4.45 -4.31 -10.01
N ALA A 354 -4.12 -3.39 -9.11
CA ALA A 354 -2.85 -2.69 -9.12
C ALA A 354 -1.67 -3.67 -9.08
N PHE A 355 -1.69 -4.64 -8.16
CA PHE A 355 -0.66 -5.69 -8.09
C PHE A 355 -0.52 -6.48 -9.39
N ALA A 356 -1.66 -6.92 -9.99
CA ALA A 356 -1.64 -7.69 -11.22
C ALA A 356 -0.98 -6.91 -12.38
N ARG A 357 -1.23 -5.61 -12.47
CA ARG A 357 -0.63 -4.69 -13.46
C ARG A 357 0.85 -4.48 -13.20
N PHE A 358 1.24 -4.23 -11.96
CA PHE A 358 2.63 -4.06 -11.56
C PHE A 358 3.47 -5.32 -11.79
N ALA A 359 2.91 -6.50 -11.49
CA ALA A 359 3.58 -7.77 -11.75
C ALA A 359 3.85 -7.97 -13.25
N ARG A 360 2.89 -7.65 -14.12
CA ARG A 360 3.07 -7.71 -15.59
C ARG A 360 4.08 -6.68 -16.09
N ALA A 361 4.07 -5.48 -15.53
CA ALA A 361 4.98 -4.40 -15.91
C ALA A 361 6.39 -4.55 -15.30
N GLY A 362 6.61 -5.59 -14.48
CA GLY A 362 7.93 -5.87 -13.87
C GLY A 362 8.35 -4.82 -12.84
N VAL A 363 7.40 -4.24 -12.08
CA VAL A 363 7.71 -3.41 -10.91
C VAL A 363 8.40 -4.27 -9.86
N ASP A 364 9.46 -3.75 -9.23
CA ASP A 364 10.27 -4.55 -8.31
C ASP A 364 9.73 -4.54 -6.87
N THR A 365 9.22 -3.40 -6.40
CA THR A 365 8.64 -3.30 -5.04
C THR A 365 7.51 -2.28 -5.01
N VAL A 366 6.47 -2.60 -4.24
CA VAL A 366 5.30 -1.73 -4.03
C VAL A 366 5.06 -1.60 -2.53
N TYR A 367 4.93 -0.37 -2.05
CA TYR A 367 4.74 -0.07 -0.64
C TYR A 367 3.31 0.39 -0.38
N GLN A 368 2.54 -0.42 0.34
CA GLN A 368 1.23 -0.01 0.83
C GLN A 368 1.38 1.19 1.79
N PHE A 369 0.72 2.27 1.50
CA PHE A 369 0.61 3.43 2.37
C PHE A 369 -0.64 3.29 3.25
N GLN A 370 -0.49 2.92 4.55
CA GLN A 370 0.64 2.42 5.31
C GLN A 370 0.21 1.25 6.22
N PHE A 371 1.13 0.65 6.99
CA PHE A 371 0.80 -0.48 7.87
C PHE A 371 -0.26 -0.11 8.92
N ALA A 372 -0.05 1.01 9.63
CA ALA A 372 -1.03 1.55 10.58
C ALA A 372 -0.90 3.07 10.67
N HIS A 373 -2.04 3.76 10.73
CA HIS A 373 -2.10 5.22 10.89
C HIS A 373 -2.73 5.58 12.24
N PRO A 374 -2.20 6.59 12.95
CA PRO A 374 -2.73 6.95 14.27
C PRO A 374 -4.17 7.47 14.25
N THR A 375 -4.59 8.16 13.19
CA THR A 375 -5.89 8.85 13.13
C THR A 375 -6.70 8.56 11.86
N LEU A 376 -6.06 8.51 10.68
CA LEU A 376 -6.76 8.33 9.41
C LEU A 376 -6.83 6.84 9.02
N ARG A 377 -8.02 6.28 9.13
CA ARG A 377 -8.30 4.88 8.84
C ARG A 377 -7.93 4.49 7.42
N GLN A 378 -8.29 5.32 6.43
CA GLN A 378 -8.10 5.03 5.01
C GLN A 378 -6.64 4.71 4.63
N PHE A 379 -5.68 5.12 5.43
CA PHE A 379 -4.27 4.83 5.17
C PHE A 379 -3.76 3.59 5.92
N SER A 380 -4.58 2.91 6.67
CA SER A 380 -4.15 1.84 7.58
C SER A 380 -4.55 0.45 7.08
N MET A 381 -3.64 -0.53 7.19
CA MET A 381 -3.95 -1.94 6.99
C MET A 381 -4.61 -2.57 8.23
N LEU A 382 -4.48 -1.93 9.39
CA LEU A 382 -5.07 -2.37 10.66
C LEU A 382 -6.02 -1.28 11.17
N ASP A 383 -7.06 -1.68 11.88
CA ASP A 383 -7.88 -0.72 12.62
C ASP A 383 -7.18 -0.23 13.91
N ALA A 384 -7.84 0.63 14.68
CA ALA A 384 -7.29 1.18 15.92
C ALA A 384 -7.05 0.13 17.02
N ALA A 385 -7.71 -1.03 16.95
CA ALA A 385 -7.52 -2.16 17.86
C ALA A 385 -6.46 -3.15 17.34
N GLY A 386 -5.88 -2.92 16.16
CA GLY A 386 -4.92 -3.80 15.52
C GLY A 386 -5.56 -4.97 14.76
N VAL A 387 -6.87 -4.90 14.51
CA VAL A 387 -7.57 -5.90 13.69
C VAL A 387 -7.23 -5.66 12.22
N PRO A 388 -6.84 -6.71 11.47
CA PRO A 388 -6.56 -6.59 10.06
C PRO A 388 -7.80 -6.15 9.27
N MET A 389 -7.61 -5.23 8.34
CA MET A 389 -8.60 -4.87 7.33
C MET A 389 -8.33 -5.62 6.03
N LEU A 390 -9.22 -5.53 5.04
CA LEU A 390 -9.05 -6.28 3.79
C LEU A 390 -7.76 -6.01 3.02
N PRO A 391 -7.16 -4.79 3.02
CA PRO A 391 -5.82 -4.57 2.44
C PRO A 391 -4.72 -5.44 3.06
N TYR A 392 -4.78 -5.72 4.37
CA TYR A 392 -3.84 -6.63 5.02
C TYR A 392 -3.94 -8.04 4.44
N TRP A 393 -5.15 -8.58 4.34
CA TRP A 393 -5.39 -9.93 3.81
C TRP A 393 -5.07 -10.01 2.31
N ARG A 394 -5.30 -8.94 1.56
CA ARG A 394 -4.87 -8.83 0.18
C ARG A 394 -3.36 -9.03 0.06
N ASP A 395 -2.57 -8.22 0.73
CA ASP A 395 -1.10 -8.27 0.61
C ASP A 395 -0.53 -9.56 1.21
N TYR A 396 -1.10 -10.01 2.34
CA TYR A 396 -0.74 -11.29 2.96
C TYR A 396 -0.84 -12.47 2.00
N TYR A 397 -1.93 -12.56 1.24
CA TYR A 397 -2.16 -13.68 0.33
C TYR A 397 -1.51 -13.48 -1.03
N LEU A 398 -1.52 -12.28 -1.60
CA LEU A 398 -0.86 -12.02 -2.89
C LEU A 398 0.65 -12.31 -2.82
N ALA A 399 1.33 -11.88 -1.75
CA ALA A 399 2.74 -12.17 -1.56
C ALA A 399 3.05 -13.68 -1.48
N ARG A 400 2.12 -14.49 -0.96
CA ARG A 400 2.28 -15.95 -0.84
C ARG A 400 1.88 -16.72 -2.09
N TYR A 401 0.87 -16.24 -2.80
CA TYR A 401 0.42 -16.88 -4.04
C TYR A 401 1.30 -16.54 -5.23
N PHE A 402 1.82 -15.32 -5.28
CA PHE A 402 2.63 -14.80 -6.38
C PHE A 402 3.98 -14.26 -5.88
N PRO A 403 4.77 -15.09 -5.16
CA PRO A 403 6.07 -14.63 -4.68
C PRO A 403 6.99 -14.29 -5.86
N PRO A 404 7.95 -13.36 -5.67
CA PRO A 404 8.99 -13.10 -6.64
C PRO A 404 9.69 -14.38 -7.09
N GLY A 405 9.96 -14.47 -8.39
CA GLY A 405 10.49 -15.68 -9.03
C GLY A 405 9.39 -16.64 -9.54
N SER A 406 8.11 -16.41 -9.23
CA SER A 406 7.02 -17.10 -9.93
C SER A 406 7.05 -16.77 -11.43
N VAL A 407 6.70 -17.74 -12.26
CA VAL A 407 6.63 -17.54 -13.71
C VAL A 407 5.22 -17.11 -14.10
N LEU A 408 5.05 -15.91 -14.62
CA LEU A 408 3.78 -15.42 -15.15
C LEU A 408 3.34 -16.26 -16.34
N LEU A 409 2.06 -16.56 -16.39
CA LEU A 409 1.41 -17.33 -17.47
C LEU A 409 0.42 -16.44 -18.22
N SER A 410 0.20 -16.74 -19.49
CA SER A 410 -0.83 -16.09 -20.29
C SER A 410 -2.21 -16.36 -19.70
N ALA A 411 -2.94 -15.30 -19.39
CA ALA A 411 -4.28 -15.34 -18.84
C ALA A 411 -5.13 -14.21 -19.45
N THR A 412 -6.34 -14.54 -19.89
CA THR A 412 -7.29 -13.61 -20.47
C THR A 412 -8.66 -13.75 -19.82
N SER A 413 -9.43 -12.68 -19.80
CA SER A 413 -10.82 -12.66 -19.37
C SER A 413 -11.72 -12.23 -20.52
N SER A 414 -12.93 -12.78 -20.59
CA SER A 414 -13.94 -12.37 -21.57
C SER A 414 -14.64 -11.05 -21.24
N LEU A 415 -14.35 -10.48 -20.05
CA LEU A 415 -14.88 -9.20 -19.59
C LEU A 415 -13.76 -8.41 -18.92
N ASP A 416 -13.49 -7.20 -19.37
CA ASP A 416 -12.39 -6.35 -18.87
C ASP A 416 -12.49 -6.01 -17.39
N GLU A 417 -13.71 -5.89 -16.87
CA GLU A 417 -13.97 -5.60 -15.46
C GLU A 417 -13.73 -6.82 -14.54
N ILE A 418 -13.50 -8.01 -15.11
CA ILE A 418 -12.97 -9.19 -14.42
C ILE A 418 -11.52 -9.33 -14.82
N GLU A 419 -10.63 -8.80 -14.01
CA GLU A 419 -9.20 -8.86 -14.26
C GLU A 419 -8.61 -10.18 -13.72
N THR A 420 -7.54 -10.68 -14.34
CA THR A 420 -6.92 -11.95 -13.95
C THR A 420 -5.40 -11.88 -14.01
N LEU A 421 -4.73 -12.65 -13.18
CA LEU A 421 -3.29 -12.91 -13.23
C LEU A 421 -3.08 -14.40 -12.99
N ALA A 422 -2.21 -15.04 -13.76
CA ALA A 422 -1.85 -16.43 -13.52
C ALA A 422 -0.33 -16.58 -13.42
N ALA A 423 0.11 -17.47 -12.53
CA ALA A 423 1.53 -17.79 -12.41
C ALA A 423 1.77 -19.19 -11.87
N ARG A 424 2.98 -19.70 -12.16
CA ARG A 424 3.53 -20.92 -11.57
C ARG A 424 4.53 -20.53 -10.48
N PRO A 425 4.32 -20.95 -9.22
CA PRO A 425 5.26 -20.67 -8.14
C PRO A 425 6.64 -21.30 -8.37
N PRO A 426 7.72 -20.76 -7.78
CA PRO A 426 9.05 -21.34 -7.89
C PRO A 426 9.07 -22.81 -7.41
N GLY A 427 9.64 -23.70 -8.22
CA GLY A 427 9.80 -25.10 -7.87
C GLY A 427 8.50 -25.91 -7.79
N SER A 428 7.39 -25.40 -8.32
CA SER A 428 6.07 -26.06 -8.29
C SER A 428 5.53 -26.27 -9.70
N ALA A 429 4.78 -27.38 -9.90
CA ALA A 429 3.99 -27.60 -11.10
C ALA A 429 2.59 -26.97 -11.02
N ASN A 430 2.15 -26.54 -9.82
CA ASN A 430 0.85 -25.93 -9.60
C ASN A 430 0.69 -24.63 -10.39
N VAL A 431 -0.53 -24.36 -10.80
CA VAL A 431 -0.90 -23.06 -11.40
C VAL A 431 -1.79 -22.30 -10.44
N ARG A 432 -1.42 -21.06 -10.16
CA ARG A 432 -2.19 -20.13 -9.33
C ARG A 432 -2.83 -19.07 -10.20
N VAL A 433 -4.09 -18.81 -9.93
CA VAL A 433 -4.90 -17.85 -10.69
C VAL A 433 -5.56 -16.88 -9.72
N LEU A 434 -5.35 -15.61 -9.97
CA LEU A 434 -6.04 -14.49 -9.34
C LEU A 434 -7.17 -14.06 -10.27
N VAL A 435 -8.38 -13.98 -9.75
CA VAL A 435 -9.56 -13.45 -10.44
C VAL A 435 -10.11 -12.29 -9.63
N ILE A 436 -10.20 -11.12 -10.22
CA ILE A 436 -10.57 -9.88 -9.55
C ILE A 436 -11.86 -9.35 -10.16
N ASN A 437 -12.86 -9.11 -9.30
CA ASN A 437 -14.09 -8.44 -9.69
C ASN A 437 -14.01 -6.94 -9.34
N ARG A 438 -13.91 -6.09 -10.36
CA ARG A 438 -13.93 -4.63 -10.24
C ARG A 438 -15.15 -4.00 -10.94
N ARG A 439 -16.21 -4.79 -11.17
CA ARG A 439 -17.45 -4.33 -11.81
C ARG A 439 -18.16 -3.32 -10.92
N VAL A 440 -18.32 -2.11 -11.40
CA VAL A 440 -19.07 -1.05 -10.69
C VAL A 440 -20.57 -1.21 -10.94
N GLU A 441 -21.40 -0.86 -9.96
CA GLU A 441 -22.86 -0.92 -10.11
C GLU A 441 -23.38 0.18 -11.03
N SER A 442 -22.75 1.36 -10.98
CA SER A 442 -23.08 2.51 -11.84
C SER A 442 -21.90 3.47 -11.93
N ASP A 443 -21.89 4.31 -12.95
CA ASP A 443 -20.84 5.31 -13.19
C ASP A 443 -20.77 6.40 -12.12
N THR A 444 -21.83 6.55 -11.32
CA THR A 444 -21.92 7.53 -10.23
C THR A 444 -21.73 6.93 -8.84
N ALA A 445 -21.48 5.62 -8.75
CA ALA A 445 -21.28 4.95 -7.47
C ALA A 445 -20.03 5.47 -6.74
N VAL A 446 -20.15 5.66 -5.43
CA VAL A 446 -19.07 6.02 -4.53
C VAL A 446 -19.11 5.03 -3.35
N GLY A 447 -18.25 4.01 -3.38
CA GLY A 447 -18.16 3.00 -2.33
C GLY A 447 -19.32 2.01 -2.28
N GLY A 448 -19.93 1.68 -3.42
CA GLY A 448 -20.93 0.63 -3.53
C GLY A 448 -20.33 -0.77 -3.31
N PRO A 449 -21.19 -1.82 -3.28
CA PRO A 449 -20.73 -3.20 -3.12
C PRO A 449 -20.13 -3.80 -4.41
N GLY A 450 -20.34 -3.15 -5.57
CA GLY A 450 -19.99 -3.68 -6.89
C GLY A 450 -21.02 -4.68 -7.43
N ALA A 451 -21.00 -4.87 -8.73
CA ALA A 451 -21.88 -5.84 -9.40
C ALA A 451 -21.34 -7.27 -9.28
N PRO A 452 -22.21 -8.29 -9.08
CA PRO A 452 -21.77 -9.67 -8.95
C PRO A 452 -21.26 -10.24 -10.28
N ALA A 453 -20.45 -11.29 -10.21
CA ALA A 453 -19.99 -12.07 -11.36
C ALA A 453 -19.87 -13.55 -11.00
N THR A 454 -20.22 -14.43 -11.94
CA THR A 454 -19.89 -15.85 -11.90
C THR A 454 -18.85 -16.13 -12.98
N VAL A 455 -17.67 -16.60 -12.56
CA VAL A 455 -16.50 -16.75 -13.43
C VAL A 455 -16.14 -18.22 -13.56
N GLN A 456 -16.06 -18.69 -14.80
CA GLN A 456 -15.47 -19.99 -15.14
C GLN A 456 -13.99 -19.80 -15.44
N VAL A 457 -13.13 -20.38 -14.62
CA VAL A 457 -11.68 -20.39 -14.85
C VAL A 457 -11.30 -21.70 -15.53
N THR A 458 -10.58 -21.63 -16.65
CA THR A 458 -10.07 -22.81 -17.36
C THR A 458 -8.54 -22.69 -17.50
N VAL A 459 -7.82 -23.79 -17.26
CA VAL A 459 -6.36 -23.85 -17.39
C VAL A 459 -6.01 -24.92 -18.42
N SER A 460 -5.65 -24.49 -19.62
CA SER A 460 -5.25 -25.39 -20.71
C SER A 460 -3.78 -25.78 -20.60
N ASN A 461 -3.43 -26.94 -21.18
CA ASN A 461 -2.06 -27.47 -21.20
C ASN A 461 -1.46 -27.70 -19.81
N LEU A 462 -2.30 -27.96 -18.83
CA LEU A 462 -1.92 -28.39 -17.49
C LEU A 462 -2.18 -29.91 -17.38
N ALA A 463 -1.30 -30.65 -16.69
CA ALA A 463 -1.62 -32.01 -16.27
C ALA A 463 -2.89 -31.96 -15.39
N PRO A 464 -3.78 -32.96 -15.46
CA PRO A 464 -5.03 -32.90 -14.71
C PRO A 464 -4.78 -32.60 -13.23
N ALA A 465 -5.37 -31.52 -12.73
CA ALA A 465 -5.27 -31.17 -11.32
C ALA A 465 -6.03 -32.20 -10.47
N MET A 466 -5.39 -32.65 -9.38
CA MET A 466 -5.99 -33.54 -8.39
C MET A 466 -7.07 -32.84 -7.56
N GLY A 467 -6.97 -31.53 -7.45
CA GLY A 467 -7.91 -30.66 -6.71
C GLY A 467 -7.63 -29.20 -7.02
N VAL A 468 -8.63 -28.36 -6.76
CA VAL A 468 -8.46 -26.91 -6.82
C VAL A 468 -8.75 -26.34 -5.43
N THR A 469 -7.84 -25.52 -4.91
CA THR A 469 -8.12 -24.76 -3.69
C THR A 469 -8.58 -23.35 -4.03
N LEU A 470 -9.47 -22.80 -3.20
CA LEU A 470 -10.07 -21.48 -3.37
C LEU A 470 -10.00 -20.68 -2.07
N ARG A 471 -9.55 -19.44 -2.16
CA ARG A 471 -9.74 -18.40 -1.15
C ARG A 471 -10.47 -17.21 -1.78
N LEU A 472 -11.43 -16.68 -1.07
CA LEU A 472 -12.19 -15.51 -1.51
C LEU A 472 -12.00 -14.37 -0.53
N VAL A 473 -11.51 -13.23 -1.03
CA VAL A 473 -11.37 -11.98 -0.26
C VAL A 473 -12.40 -10.99 -0.78
N ASP A 474 -13.44 -10.80 -0.01
CA ASP A 474 -14.59 -9.96 -0.31
C ASP A 474 -15.21 -9.37 0.97
N ALA A 475 -16.40 -8.78 0.85
CA ALA A 475 -17.11 -8.18 1.98
C ALA A 475 -17.50 -9.19 3.09
N THR A 476 -17.44 -10.49 2.82
CA THR A 476 -17.78 -11.55 3.80
C THR A 476 -16.56 -12.12 4.52
N THR A 477 -15.36 -11.70 4.13
CA THR A 477 -14.10 -12.18 4.70
C THR A 477 -14.02 -11.86 6.19
N PRO A 478 -13.82 -12.84 7.08
CA PRO A 478 -13.60 -12.60 8.51
C PRO A 478 -12.31 -11.82 8.75
N LEU A 479 -12.41 -10.60 9.28
CA LEU A 479 -11.26 -9.70 9.42
C LEU A 479 -10.17 -10.26 10.35
N GLU A 480 -10.56 -10.89 11.46
CA GLU A 480 -9.60 -11.45 12.43
C GLU A 480 -8.78 -12.63 11.87
N ASN A 481 -9.39 -13.47 11.05
CA ASN A 481 -8.81 -14.77 10.64
C ASN A 481 -8.50 -14.84 9.14
N GLY A 482 -8.96 -13.85 8.37
CA GLY A 482 -8.86 -13.84 6.91
C GLY A 482 -9.77 -14.86 6.22
N PRO A 483 -9.63 -15.01 4.89
CA PRO A 483 -10.46 -15.89 4.10
C PRO A 483 -10.21 -17.37 4.40
N THR A 484 -11.29 -18.13 4.51
CA THR A 484 -11.22 -19.59 4.66
C THR A 484 -10.73 -20.24 3.36
N LEU A 485 -10.08 -21.41 3.51
CA LEU A 485 -9.70 -22.24 2.39
C LEU A 485 -10.85 -23.19 2.05
N ALA A 486 -11.34 -23.13 0.83
CA ALA A 486 -12.26 -24.11 0.27
C ALA A 486 -11.53 -25.08 -0.68
N SER A 487 -12.05 -26.30 -0.80
CA SER A 487 -11.58 -27.27 -1.78
C SER A 487 -12.66 -27.52 -2.82
N LEU A 488 -12.27 -27.50 -4.08
CA LEU A 488 -13.11 -27.76 -5.23
C LEU A 488 -12.66 -29.08 -5.91
N PRO A 489 -13.51 -29.73 -6.69
CA PRO A 489 -13.10 -30.90 -7.47
C PRO A 489 -11.87 -30.63 -8.32
N GLY A 490 -11.08 -31.67 -8.58
CA GLY A 490 -9.96 -31.64 -9.52
C GLY A 490 -10.44 -31.51 -10.96
N GLY A 491 -9.50 -31.14 -11.83
CA GLY A 491 -9.73 -30.95 -13.27
C GLY A 491 -8.98 -29.72 -13.78
N ASP A 492 -9.28 -29.33 -14.98
CA ASP A 492 -8.71 -28.17 -15.67
C ASP A 492 -9.60 -26.92 -15.60
N ALA A 493 -10.71 -27.00 -14.87
CA ALA A 493 -11.69 -25.93 -14.76
C ALA A 493 -12.25 -25.81 -13.33
N ALA A 494 -12.57 -24.57 -12.94
CA ALA A 494 -13.23 -24.25 -11.68
C ALA A 494 -14.18 -23.07 -11.86
N SER A 495 -15.30 -23.07 -11.14
CA SER A 495 -16.24 -21.94 -11.12
C SER A 495 -16.15 -21.20 -9.79
N VAL A 496 -16.17 -19.88 -9.83
CA VAL A 496 -16.19 -19.02 -8.66
C VAL A 496 -17.25 -17.93 -8.80
N SER A 497 -18.00 -17.70 -7.72
CA SER A 497 -18.95 -16.59 -7.62
C SER A 497 -18.37 -15.50 -6.75
N LEU A 498 -18.34 -14.29 -7.30
CA LEU A 498 -17.90 -13.06 -6.64
C LEU A 498 -19.15 -12.18 -6.45
N PRO A 499 -19.65 -12.01 -5.21
CA PRO A 499 -20.93 -11.32 -4.97
C PRO A 499 -20.89 -9.82 -5.23
N GLY A 500 -19.70 -9.25 -5.33
CA GLY A 500 -19.42 -7.84 -5.58
C GLY A 500 -17.92 -7.64 -5.75
N TYR A 501 -17.42 -6.48 -5.35
CA TYR A 501 -15.98 -6.22 -5.34
C TYR A 501 -15.25 -7.27 -4.50
N GLY A 502 -14.05 -7.61 -4.92
CA GLY A 502 -13.20 -8.59 -4.26
C GLY A 502 -12.36 -9.38 -5.25
N PHE A 503 -11.69 -10.40 -4.75
CA PHE A 503 -10.91 -11.29 -5.58
C PHE A 503 -10.91 -12.72 -5.06
N ALA A 504 -10.69 -13.64 -5.97
CA ALA A 504 -10.50 -15.06 -5.70
C ALA A 504 -9.07 -15.48 -6.02
N LEU A 505 -8.51 -16.33 -5.17
CA LEU A 505 -7.23 -17.01 -5.37
C LEU A 505 -7.49 -18.49 -5.54
N LEU A 506 -7.23 -19.00 -6.75
CA LEU A 506 -7.32 -20.42 -7.05
C LEU A 506 -5.92 -21.02 -7.17
N GLU A 507 -5.75 -22.24 -6.69
CA GLU A 507 -4.56 -23.04 -6.95
C GLU A 507 -4.97 -24.39 -7.50
N PHE A 508 -4.59 -24.64 -8.75
CA PHE A 508 -4.74 -25.94 -9.42
C PHE A 508 -3.56 -26.81 -9.01
N VAL A 509 -3.84 -27.79 -8.16
CA VAL A 509 -2.83 -28.66 -7.55
C VAL A 509 -2.57 -29.84 -8.46
N VAL A 510 -1.39 -29.89 -9.08
CA VAL A 510 -0.96 -30.98 -9.95
C VAL A 510 -0.29 -32.06 -9.10
N GLY A 511 -0.51 -33.32 -9.45
CA GLY A 511 0.17 -34.45 -8.81
C GLY A 511 1.69 -34.39 -8.98
N PRO A 512 2.43 -35.05 -8.06
CA PRO A 512 3.88 -35.14 -8.10
C PRO A 512 4.40 -35.87 -9.35
#